data_e4c49ae3583634dde59f62b1877ae354
#
_entry.id   e4c49ae3583634dde59f62b1877ae354
#
_cell.length_a   1.000
_cell.length_b   1.000
_cell.length_c   1.000
_cell.angle_alpha   90.00
_cell.angle_beta   90.00
_cell.angle_gamma   90.00
#
_symmetry.space_group_name_H-M   'P 1'
#
loop_
_entity.id
_entity.type
_entity.pdbx_description
1 polymer ?
#
loop_
_entity_poly.entity_id
_entity_poly.type
_entity_poly.pdbx_seq_one_letter_code
_entity_poly.pdbx_strand_id
1 'polypeptide(L)'
;MRPRAFLPLVMIAISTSAGVAFQTGTDGPYRVLKTARVGGEGGTDYIYADAVGRRLYITRGATQTQPATDSRPEVPAFEKRLTIFNLDTLEPAGVIPGVGGNGATVCPNTGHGFTSDHPKPSMFDVKTMTLIKTIDVPERFSADGIYCDTSSDRVYIGSHPTKSLLVVDAKDGAVVGSVDLGGTPEQTIADGKGTVYQVLQDRPGGVAVIDAKTLKVTAKYMFGDEATGNGSCNGLALDVKNSILFAACAGVGPAPARGSAPAPPPPAGAPGPQAFVIMSAKDGKILARLPLPGGSDGAAFNPSTMEAFATLGNGKLTVVKENSPTSFEVEQTLDTMNGARTVAFDSKTGRIFTMADERMPAPPPPPGAPAGRGGRGPAVPGSFTIVMIGK
;
A
#
# COMPACT_ATOMS: atom_id res chain seq x y z
N MET A 1 14.09 -49.70 -12.53
CA MET A 1 13.13 -48.83 -13.19
C MET A 1 12.67 -47.80 -12.19
N ARG A 2 13.07 -46.52 -12.33
CA ARG A 2 12.64 -45.42 -11.46
C ARG A 2 11.50 -44.68 -12.14
N PRO A 3 10.39 -44.38 -11.47
CA PRO A 3 9.29 -43.58 -12.07
C PRO A 3 9.74 -42.15 -12.27
N ARG A 4 9.58 -41.62 -13.47
CA ARG A 4 9.72 -40.19 -13.79
C ARG A 4 8.45 -39.50 -13.33
N ALA A 5 8.59 -38.54 -12.39
CA ALA A 5 7.53 -37.64 -12.02
C ALA A 5 7.30 -36.65 -13.16
N PHE A 6 6.11 -36.66 -13.71
CA PHE A 6 5.63 -35.62 -14.63
C PHE A 6 5.16 -34.41 -13.78
N LEU A 7 5.84 -33.29 -13.89
CA LEU A 7 5.33 -32.02 -13.40
C LEU A 7 4.28 -31.51 -14.43
N PRO A 8 3.07 -31.18 -14.04
CA PRO A 8 2.12 -30.56 -14.95
C PRO A 8 2.55 -29.12 -15.25
N LEU A 9 2.86 -28.85 -16.50
CA LEU A 9 3.08 -27.50 -17.03
C LEU A 9 1.70 -26.82 -17.06
N VAL A 10 1.44 -25.92 -16.10
CA VAL A 10 0.24 -25.09 -16.11
C VAL A 10 0.44 -24.00 -17.17
N MET A 11 -0.12 -24.23 -18.35
CA MET A 11 -0.24 -23.17 -19.35
C MET A 11 -1.30 -22.15 -18.90
N ILE A 12 -0.83 -20.97 -18.53
CA ILE A 12 -1.71 -19.81 -18.31
C ILE A 12 -2.08 -19.28 -19.69
N ALA A 13 -3.31 -19.51 -20.11
CA ALA A 13 -3.85 -18.92 -21.33
C ALA A 13 -4.07 -17.42 -21.09
N ILE A 14 -3.29 -16.58 -21.74
CA ILE A 14 -3.49 -15.13 -21.77
C ILE A 14 -4.60 -14.83 -22.74
N SER A 15 -5.82 -14.60 -22.24
CA SER A 15 -6.88 -14.02 -23.04
C SER A 15 -6.64 -12.50 -23.12
N THR A 16 -6.28 -12.01 -24.29
CA THR A 16 -6.28 -10.58 -24.62
C THR A 16 -7.74 -10.09 -24.64
N SER A 17 -8.24 -9.65 -23.51
CA SER A 17 -9.55 -9.01 -23.42
C SER A 17 -9.46 -7.56 -23.83
N ALA A 18 -10.46 -7.10 -24.58
CA ALA A 18 -10.65 -5.72 -25.01
C ALA A 18 -10.46 -4.73 -23.84
N GLY A 19 -9.63 -3.73 -24.06
CA GLY A 19 -9.35 -2.72 -23.07
C GLY A 19 -10.64 -2.01 -22.63
N VAL A 20 -10.85 -1.96 -21.33
CA VAL A 20 -11.85 -1.07 -20.74
C VAL A 20 -11.35 0.36 -21.00
N ALA A 21 -12.07 1.11 -21.84
CA ALA A 21 -11.77 2.52 -22.06
C ALA A 21 -12.13 3.30 -20.79
N PHE A 22 -11.12 3.72 -20.04
CA PHE A 22 -11.32 4.67 -18.95
C PHE A 22 -11.54 6.05 -19.55
N GLN A 23 -12.68 6.67 -19.24
CA GLN A 23 -12.90 8.08 -19.55
C GLN A 23 -11.96 8.91 -18.68
N THR A 24 -11.00 9.57 -19.33
CA THR A 24 -10.10 10.52 -18.70
C THR A 24 -10.88 11.82 -18.44
N GLY A 25 -11.37 11.97 -17.24
CA GLY A 25 -11.93 13.24 -16.77
C GLY A 25 -10.97 13.90 -15.82
N THR A 26 -10.21 14.84 -16.28
CA THR A 26 -9.75 16.13 -15.70
C THR A 26 -8.48 16.58 -16.41
N ASP A 27 -8.39 17.86 -16.70
CA ASP A 27 -7.22 18.49 -17.29
C ASP A 27 -6.01 18.33 -16.35
N GLY A 28 -4.93 17.74 -16.86
CA GLY A 28 -3.70 17.50 -16.10
C GLY A 28 -2.71 16.60 -16.83
N PRO A 29 -1.44 16.54 -16.37
CA PRO A 29 -0.38 15.88 -17.11
C PRO A 29 -0.43 14.34 -17.03
N TYR A 30 -1.10 13.77 -16.02
CA TYR A 30 -1.13 12.32 -15.79
C TYR A 30 -2.31 11.65 -16.48
N ARG A 31 -2.10 10.44 -16.97
CA ARG A 31 -3.11 9.57 -17.57
C ARG A 31 -2.82 8.11 -17.26
N VAL A 32 -3.84 7.27 -17.36
CA VAL A 32 -3.65 5.82 -17.36
C VAL A 32 -2.94 5.44 -18.66
N LEU A 33 -1.72 4.93 -18.55
CA LEU A 33 -0.90 4.51 -19.68
C LEU A 33 -1.22 3.09 -20.12
N LYS A 34 -1.47 2.21 -19.14
CA LYS A 34 -1.75 0.80 -19.37
C LYS A 34 -2.53 0.20 -18.21
N THR A 35 -3.42 -0.72 -18.54
CA THR A 35 -4.02 -1.65 -17.58
C THR A 35 -3.67 -3.07 -17.98
N ALA A 36 -3.41 -3.92 -17.00
CA ALA A 36 -3.18 -5.34 -17.21
C ALA A 36 -4.08 -6.15 -16.28
N ARG A 37 -5.06 -6.83 -16.84
CA ARG A 37 -5.89 -7.79 -16.10
C ARG A 37 -5.09 -9.08 -15.97
N VAL A 38 -4.47 -9.26 -14.80
CA VAL A 38 -3.55 -10.38 -14.55
C VAL A 38 -4.22 -11.55 -13.85
N GLY A 39 -5.43 -11.35 -13.38
CA GLY A 39 -6.23 -12.40 -12.75
C GLY A 39 -5.61 -12.95 -11.47
N GLY A 40 -6.01 -14.15 -11.12
CA GLY A 40 -5.59 -14.83 -9.88
C GLY A 40 -6.37 -14.34 -8.65
N GLU A 41 -6.58 -15.25 -7.72
CA GLU A 41 -7.34 -15.00 -6.49
C GLU A 41 -6.39 -14.75 -5.31
N GLY A 42 -6.93 -14.27 -4.21
CA GLY A 42 -6.23 -14.00 -2.97
C GLY A 42 -6.10 -12.50 -2.67
N GLY A 43 -6.26 -12.15 -1.40
CA GLY A 43 -6.12 -10.78 -0.94
C GLY A 43 -4.69 -10.26 -1.10
N THR A 44 -4.58 -8.94 -1.22
CA THR A 44 -3.34 -8.18 -1.22
C THR A 44 -3.61 -6.82 -0.62
N ASP A 45 -2.58 -6.14 -0.16
CA ASP A 45 -2.71 -4.78 0.35
C ASP A 45 -1.72 -3.84 -0.36
N TYR A 46 -0.43 -4.01 -0.14
CA TYR A 46 0.58 -3.15 -0.74
C TYR A 46 1.12 -3.72 -2.06
N ILE A 47 1.48 -2.81 -2.95
CA ILE A 47 2.18 -3.05 -4.20
C ILE A 47 3.58 -2.43 -4.12
N TYR A 48 4.60 -3.09 -4.62
CA TYR A 48 5.98 -2.60 -4.56
C TYR A 48 6.64 -2.58 -5.94
N ALA A 49 7.20 -1.43 -6.33
CA ALA A 49 7.95 -1.24 -7.56
C ALA A 49 9.46 -1.21 -7.28
N ASP A 50 10.16 -2.23 -7.74
CA ASP A 50 11.61 -2.28 -7.75
C ASP A 50 12.14 -1.57 -9.01
N ALA A 51 12.48 -0.31 -8.86
CA ALA A 51 13.01 0.52 -9.95
C ALA A 51 14.38 0.05 -10.45
N VAL A 52 15.17 -0.65 -9.63
CA VAL A 52 16.50 -1.18 -9.98
C VAL A 52 16.35 -2.47 -10.77
N GLY A 53 15.66 -3.45 -10.21
CA GLY A 53 15.46 -4.78 -10.81
C GLY A 53 14.38 -4.82 -11.90
N ARG A 54 13.67 -3.71 -12.13
CA ARG A 54 12.56 -3.57 -13.10
C ARG A 54 11.45 -4.60 -12.89
N ARG A 55 11.06 -4.78 -11.62
CA ARG A 55 10.02 -5.74 -11.21
C ARG A 55 8.96 -5.07 -10.34
N LEU A 56 7.74 -5.53 -10.50
CA LEU A 56 6.60 -5.16 -9.68
C LEU A 56 6.20 -6.38 -8.85
N TYR A 57 6.16 -6.23 -7.53
CA TYR A 57 5.88 -7.31 -6.59
C TYR A 57 4.51 -7.13 -5.96
N ILE A 58 3.70 -8.18 -5.99
CA ILE A 58 2.34 -8.21 -5.45
C ILE A 58 2.13 -9.51 -4.70
N THR A 59 1.93 -9.44 -3.40
CA THR A 59 1.56 -10.60 -2.58
C THR A 59 0.13 -11.02 -2.87
N ARG A 60 -0.15 -12.33 -2.81
CA ARG A 60 -1.49 -12.89 -2.93
C ARG A 60 -1.74 -13.87 -1.79
N GLY A 61 -2.75 -13.62 -0.98
CA GLY A 61 -3.15 -14.50 0.11
C GLY A 61 -3.72 -15.83 -0.38
N ALA A 62 -3.72 -16.84 0.49
CA ALA A 62 -4.40 -18.11 0.22
C ALA A 62 -5.92 -17.91 0.15
N THR A 63 -6.59 -18.70 -0.66
CA THR A 63 -8.06 -18.76 -0.72
C THR A 63 -8.56 -20.17 -0.52
N GLN A 64 -9.82 -20.29 -0.08
CA GLN A 64 -10.54 -21.56 -0.05
C GLN A 64 -11.33 -21.73 -1.34
N THR A 65 -11.64 -22.98 -1.68
CA THR A 65 -12.57 -23.28 -2.77
C THR A 65 -13.91 -22.58 -2.52
N GLN A 66 -14.37 -21.85 -3.51
CA GLN A 66 -15.69 -21.22 -3.49
C GLN A 66 -16.63 -22.04 -4.38
N PRO A 67 -17.66 -22.70 -3.82
CA PRO A 67 -18.58 -23.54 -4.59
C PRO A 67 -19.24 -22.77 -5.74
N ALA A 68 -19.61 -23.45 -6.80
CA ALA A 68 -20.45 -22.90 -7.85
C ALA A 68 -21.77 -22.38 -7.29
N THR A 69 -22.28 -21.33 -7.90
CA THR A 69 -23.63 -20.77 -7.65
C THR A 69 -24.34 -20.65 -8.99
N ASP A 70 -25.65 -20.35 -8.99
CA ASP A 70 -26.42 -20.18 -10.23
C ASP A 70 -25.83 -19.11 -11.18
N SER A 71 -25.09 -18.15 -10.62
CA SER A 71 -24.52 -17.02 -11.37
C SER A 71 -22.99 -17.09 -11.53
N ARG A 72 -22.31 -18.10 -10.95
CA ARG A 72 -20.85 -18.19 -10.95
C ARG A 72 -20.37 -19.64 -10.91
N PRO A 73 -19.38 -20.02 -11.74
CA PRO A 73 -18.71 -21.32 -11.65
C PRO A 73 -17.94 -21.45 -10.34
N GLU A 74 -17.58 -22.67 -9.98
CA GLU A 74 -16.66 -22.95 -8.88
C GLU A 74 -15.34 -22.24 -9.10
N VAL A 75 -14.82 -21.60 -8.02
CA VAL A 75 -13.47 -21.03 -8.00
C VAL A 75 -12.61 -21.93 -7.10
N PRO A 76 -11.56 -22.58 -7.61
CA PRO A 76 -10.72 -23.44 -6.82
C PRO A 76 -9.94 -22.67 -5.75
N ALA A 77 -9.48 -23.37 -4.72
CA ALA A 77 -8.54 -22.83 -3.75
C ALA A 77 -7.22 -22.43 -4.43
N PHE A 78 -6.62 -21.36 -3.95
CA PHE A 78 -5.27 -20.94 -4.35
C PHE A 78 -4.36 -20.90 -3.13
N GLU A 79 -3.13 -21.36 -3.31
CA GLU A 79 -2.09 -21.16 -2.32
C GLU A 79 -1.60 -19.72 -2.29
N LYS A 80 -1.11 -19.27 -1.12
CA LYS A 80 -0.47 -17.96 -1.02
C LYS A 80 0.78 -17.92 -1.89
N ARG A 81 1.05 -16.77 -2.47
CA ARG A 81 2.19 -16.57 -3.38
C ARG A 81 2.58 -15.11 -3.50
N LEU A 82 3.84 -14.86 -3.86
CA LEU A 82 4.29 -13.58 -4.34
C LEU A 82 4.31 -13.60 -5.87
N THR A 83 3.51 -12.77 -6.50
CA THR A 83 3.49 -12.62 -7.96
C THR A 83 4.40 -11.46 -8.38
N ILE A 84 5.17 -11.67 -9.44
CA ILE A 84 6.17 -10.75 -9.94
C ILE A 84 5.86 -10.44 -11.39
N PHE A 85 5.84 -9.15 -11.73
CA PHE A 85 5.59 -8.66 -13.08
C PHE A 85 6.77 -7.81 -13.57
N ASN A 86 6.96 -7.74 -14.86
CA ASN A 86 7.88 -6.79 -15.47
C ASN A 86 7.32 -5.36 -15.28
N LEU A 87 8.12 -4.47 -14.71
CA LEU A 87 7.70 -3.13 -14.35
C LEU A 87 7.38 -2.25 -15.56
N ASP A 88 7.96 -2.53 -16.72
CA ASP A 88 7.76 -1.75 -17.93
C ASP A 88 6.59 -2.25 -18.77
N THR A 89 6.36 -3.58 -18.79
CA THR A 89 5.36 -4.20 -19.66
C THR A 89 4.14 -4.75 -18.93
N LEU A 90 4.19 -4.90 -17.60
CA LEU A 90 3.19 -5.56 -16.75
C LEU A 90 2.96 -7.05 -17.10
N GLU A 91 3.86 -7.64 -17.86
CA GLU A 91 3.81 -9.07 -18.16
C GLU A 91 4.31 -9.90 -16.96
N PRO A 92 3.78 -11.11 -16.76
CA PRO A 92 4.28 -12.01 -15.73
C PRO A 92 5.78 -12.25 -15.87
N ALA A 93 6.52 -12.11 -14.77
CA ALA A 93 7.98 -12.30 -14.70
C ALA A 93 8.40 -13.40 -13.73
N GLY A 94 7.51 -13.84 -12.85
CA GLY A 94 7.78 -14.91 -11.91
C GLY A 94 6.72 -15.07 -10.82
N VAL A 95 6.86 -16.15 -10.08
CA VAL A 95 6.03 -16.46 -8.90
C VAL A 95 6.90 -17.14 -7.86
N ILE A 96 6.75 -16.73 -6.60
CA ILE A 96 7.33 -17.46 -5.46
C ILE A 96 6.18 -18.09 -4.68
N PRO A 97 5.99 -19.41 -4.80
CA PRO A 97 4.93 -20.12 -4.09
C PRO A 97 5.20 -20.16 -2.58
N GLY A 98 4.14 -20.24 -1.78
CA GLY A 98 4.23 -20.31 -0.32
C GLY A 98 4.64 -19.02 0.38
N VAL A 99 4.88 -17.94 -0.36
CA VAL A 99 5.24 -16.62 0.15
C VAL A 99 4.08 -15.66 -0.12
N GLY A 100 3.53 -15.04 0.92
CA GLY A 100 2.36 -14.17 0.81
C GLY A 100 2.46 -12.95 1.72
N GLY A 101 1.32 -12.54 2.27
CA GLY A 101 1.22 -11.43 3.22
C GLY A 101 0.58 -10.18 2.65
N ASN A 102 0.68 -9.07 3.38
CA ASN A 102 0.08 -7.80 2.99
C ASN A 102 0.91 -7.05 1.95
N GLY A 103 2.25 -7.09 2.09
CA GLY A 103 3.15 -6.37 1.20
C GLY A 103 4.50 -7.05 1.00
N ALA A 104 5.28 -6.49 0.09
CA ALA A 104 6.65 -6.88 -0.19
C ALA A 104 7.56 -5.66 -0.30
N THR A 105 8.85 -5.86 -0.09
CA THR A 105 9.90 -4.88 -0.36
C THR A 105 11.17 -5.59 -0.83
N VAL A 106 12.04 -4.88 -1.54
CA VAL A 106 13.35 -5.38 -1.97
C VAL A 106 14.43 -4.47 -1.40
N CYS A 107 15.51 -5.09 -0.91
CA CYS A 107 16.72 -4.42 -0.48
C CYS A 107 17.80 -4.62 -1.57
N PRO A 108 17.96 -3.68 -2.50
CA PRO A 108 18.80 -3.90 -3.69
C PRO A 108 20.26 -4.13 -3.36
N ASN A 109 20.77 -3.54 -2.26
CA ASN A 109 22.17 -3.71 -1.85
C ASN A 109 22.50 -5.15 -1.45
N THR A 110 21.53 -5.90 -0.94
CA THR A 110 21.72 -7.30 -0.47
C THR A 110 21.24 -8.32 -1.49
N GLY A 111 20.41 -7.92 -2.46
CA GLY A 111 19.77 -8.82 -3.41
C GLY A 111 18.62 -9.65 -2.78
N HIS A 112 18.18 -9.28 -1.60
CA HIS A 112 17.11 -9.95 -0.90
C HIS A 112 15.81 -9.15 -0.93
N GLY A 113 14.71 -9.86 -0.96
CA GLY A 113 13.38 -9.31 -0.77
C GLY A 113 12.71 -9.89 0.47
N PHE A 114 11.72 -9.17 0.97
CA PHE A 114 10.97 -9.52 2.17
C PHE A 114 9.49 -9.33 1.94
N THR A 115 8.66 -10.13 2.63
CA THR A 115 7.22 -9.95 2.66
C THR A 115 6.71 -9.91 4.09
N SER A 116 5.65 -9.14 4.30
CA SER A 116 4.91 -9.12 5.56
C SER A 116 3.93 -10.31 5.65
N ASP A 117 4.45 -11.52 5.49
CA ASP A 117 3.68 -12.76 5.45
C ASP A 117 3.15 -13.18 6.84
N HIS A 118 2.10 -13.97 6.82
CA HIS A 118 1.47 -14.54 8.02
C HIS A 118 1.62 -16.06 8.06
N PRO A 119 1.89 -16.65 9.24
CA PRO A 119 2.10 -16.01 10.55
C PRO A 119 3.52 -15.42 10.74
N LYS A 120 4.42 -15.58 9.79
CA LYS A 120 5.82 -15.14 9.88
C LYS A 120 6.23 -14.44 8.59
N PRO A 121 6.88 -13.25 8.67
CA PRO A 121 7.49 -12.63 7.52
C PRO A 121 8.44 -13.57 6.79
N SER A 122 8.56 -13.40 5.48
CA SER A 122 9.41 -14.24 4.63
C SER A 122 10.55 -13.42 4.03
N MET A 123 11.73 -14.05 3.90
CA MET A 123 12.89 -13.53 3.17
C MET A 123 13.09 -14.38 1.92
N PHE A 124 13.28 -13.75 0.76
CA PHE A 124 13.47 -14.43 -0.51
C PHE A 124 14.65 -13.86 -1.30
N ASP A 125 15.24 -14.66 -2.17
CA ASP A 125 16.27 -14.25 -3.10
C ASP A 125 15.63 -13.65 -4.36
N VAL A 126 16.00 -12.40 -4.69
CA VAL A 126 15.43 -11.64 -5.80
C VAL A 126 15.84 -12.23 -7.15
N LYS A 127 17.04 -12.78 -7.27
CA LYS A 127 17.58 -13.31 -8.53
C LYS A 127 17.00 -14.68 -8.87
N THR A 128 17.02 -15.60 -7.89
CA THR A 128 16.52 -16.96 -8.07
C THR A 128 15.01 -17.09 -7.89
N MET A 129 14.35 -16.06 -7.31
CA MET A 129 12.92 -16.05 -6.96
C MET A 129 12.55 -17.25 -6.09
N THR A 130 13.31 -17.49 -5.03
CA THR A 130 13.09 -18.60 -4.10
C THR A 130 13.03 -18.11 -2.67
N LEU A 131 12.19 -18.76 -1.86
CA LEU A 131 12.15 -18.54 -0.42
C LEU A 131 13.50 -18.94 0.19
N ILE A 132 14.10 -18.06 0.97
CA ILE A 132 15.32 -18.34 1.75
C ILE A 132 14.92 -18.86 3.12
N LYS A 133 14.10 -18.10 3.86
CA LYS A 133 13.62 -18.47 5.19
C LYS A 133 12.40 -17.66 5.62
N THR A 134 11.76 -18.09 6.70
CA THR A 134 10.80 -17.27 7.46
C THR A 134 11.50 -16.64 8.67
N ILE A 135 10.97 -15.52 9.16
CA ILE A 135 11.52 -14.75 10.25
C ILE A 135 10.66 -14.98 11.50
N ASP A 136 11.28 -15.37 12.59
CA ASP A 136 10.57 -15.54 13.85
C ASP A 136 10.14 -14.19 14.41
N VAL A 137 8.92 -14.13 14.90
CA VAL A 137 8.29 -12.91 15.40
C VAL A 137 7.80 -13.10 16.84
N PRO A 138 7.70 -12.02 17.62
CA PRO A 138 7.11 -12.07 18.94
C PRO A 138 5.67 -12.56 18.95
N GLU A 139 5.21 -13.04 20.11
CA GLU A 139 3.80 -13.39 20.30
C GLU A 139 2.87 -12.22 19.94
N ARG A 140 1.74 -12.53 19.32
CA ARG A 140 0.73 -11.57 18.85
C ARG A 140 1.21 -10.61 17.76
N PHE A 141 2.43 -10.75 17.25
CA PHE A 141 2.89 -9.97 16.10
C PHE A 141 2.09 -10.39 14.85
N SER A 142 1.56 -9.43 14.13
CA SER A 142 0.87 -9.64 12.85
C SER A 142 1.40 -8.63 11.86
N ALA A 143 2.21 -9.10 10.93
CA ALA A 143 2.92 -8.26 9.97
C ALA A 143 1.95 -7.53 9.03
N ASP A 144 2.22 -6.24 8.74
CA ASP A 144 1.40 -5.42 7.85
C ASP A 144 2.29 -4.62 6.90
N GLY A 145 2.41 -3.29 7.04
CA GLY A 145 3.31 -2.48 6.23
C GLY A 145 4.76 -2.94 6.34
N ILE A 146 5.50 -2.87 5.23
CA ILE A 146 6.90 -3.29 5.16
C ILE A 146 7.72 -2.31 4.34
N TYR A 147 8.92 -1.98 4.80
CA TYR A 147 9.80 -1.02 4.14
C TYR A 147 11.28 -1.41 4.31
N CYS A 148 12.05 -1.34 3.24
CA CYS A 148 13.51 -1.48 3.30
C CYS A 148 14.18 -0.10 3.23
N ASP A 149 14.90 0.26 4.28
CA ASP A 149 15.81 1.40 4.27
C ASP A 149 17.17 0.97 3.68
N THR A 150 17.42 1.39 2.46
CA THR A 150 18.66 1.06 1.73
C THR A 150 19.92 1.74 2.29
N SER A 151 19.74 2.76 3.14
CA SER A 151 20.89 3.45 3.76
C SER A 151 21.46 2.67 4.94
N SER A 152 20.64 1.88 5.62
CA SER A 152 21.03 1.05 6.76
C SER A 152 20.98 -0.46 6.47
N ASP A 153 20.48 -0.86 5.30
CA ASP A 153 20.13 -2.24 4.94
C ASP A 153 19.25 -2.93 6.00
N ARG A 154 18.27 -2.16 6.51
CA ARG A 154 17.30 -2.67 7.49
C ARG A 154 15.89 -2.70 6.92
N VAL A 155 15.16 -3.74 7.29
CA VAL A 155 13.76 -3.90 6.94
C VAL A 155 12.90 -3.63 8.17
N TYR A 156 11.95 -2.71 8.04
CA TYR A 156 10.98 -2.33 9.05
C TYR A 156 9.65 -2.98 8.71
N ILE A 157 9.10 -3.75 9.65
CA ILE A 157 7.85 -4.50 9.47
C ILE A 157 6.88 -4.08 10.55
N GLY A 158 5.77 -3.46 10.17
CA GLY A 158 4.74 -2.96 11.08
C GLY A 158 3.86 -4.09 11.64
N SER A 159 3.35 -3.89 12.86
CA SER A 159 2.35 -4.77 13.45
C SER A 159 1.29 -3.97 14.20
N HIS A 160 0.05 -4.08 13.78
CA HIS A 160 -1.09 -3.41 14.41
C HIS A 160 -1.33 -3.89 15.84
N PRO A 161 -1.41 -5.23 16.13
CA PRO A 161 -1.72 -5.70 17.47
C PRO A 161 -0.68 -5.34 18.53
N THR A 162 0.60 -5.24 18.13
CA THR A 162 1.70 -4.92 19.05
C THR A 162 2.08 -3.45 19.02
N LYS A 163 1.51 -2.66 18.08
CA LYS A 163 1.80 -1.23 17.88
C LYS A 163 3.30 -0.94 17.80
N SER A 164 4.01 -1.77 17.04
CA SER A 164 5.46 -1.76 16.96
C SER A 164 5.96 -2.01 15.54
N LEU A 165 7.23 -1.71 15.31
CA LEU A 165 7.99 -2.20 14.17
C LEU A 165 8.94 -3.31 14.62
N LEU A 166 8.98 -4.42 13.91
CA LEU A 166 10.08 -5.37 13.94
C LEU A 166 11.15 -4.87 12.96
N VAL A 167 12.41 -4.87 13.38
CA VAL A 167 13.54 -4.43 12.55
C VAL A 167 14.43 -5.64 12.26
N VAL A 168 14.70 -5.87 10.99
CA VAL A 168 15.41 -7.04 10.48
C VAL A 168 16.60 -6.58 9.65
N ASP A 169 17.73 -7.24 9.77
CA ASP A 169 18.89 -7.05 8.90
C ASP A 169 18.58 -7.64 7.51
N ALA A 170 18.73 -6.82 6.47
CA ALA A 170 18.43 -7.24 5.11
C ALA A 170 19.43 -8.25 4.52
N LYS A 171 20.61 -8.39 5.13
CA LYS A 171 21.66 -9.29 4.65
C LYS A 171 21.35 -10.74 4.97
N ASP A 172 20.87 -11.02 6.18
CA ASP A 172 20.70 -12.39 6.66
C ASP A 172 19.32 -12.67 7.28
N GLY A 173 18.46 -11.65 7.40
CA GLY A 173 17.15 -11.76 8.01
C GLY A 173 17.18 -11.95 9.53
N ALA A 174 18.27 -11.57 10.19
CA ALA A 174 18.34 -11.60 11.65
C ALA A 174 17.49 -10.45 12.24
N VAL A 175 16.78 -10.72 13.32
CA VAL A 175 16.05 -9.68 14.06
C VAL A 175 17.07 -8.80 14.78
N VAL A 176 17.13 -7.52 14.41
CA VAL A 176 18.00 -6.51 15.02
C VAL A 176 17.37 -5.94 16.30
N GLY A 177 16.05 -5.81 16.31
CA GLY A 177 15.32 -5.26 17.44
C GLY A 177 13.89 -4.91 17.09
N SER A 178 13.25 -4.12 17.94
CA SER A 178 11.90 -3.60 17.73
C SER A 178 11.79 -2.16 18.17
N VAL A 179 10.83 -1.43 17.60
CA VAL A 179 10.48 -0.07 17.98
C VAL A 179 9.06 -0.09 18.52
N ASP A 180 8.88 0.27 19.80
CA ASP A 180 7.55 0.55 20.35
C ASP A 180 7.10 1.92 19.85
N LEU A 181 6.01 1.92 19.08
CA LEU A 181 5.46 3.14 18.49
C LEU A 181 4.40 3.78 19.41
N GLY A 182 3.79 3.01 20.31
CA GLY A 182 2.64 3.45 21.09
C GLY A 182 1.47 3.92 20.21
N GLY A 183 1.38 3.44 18.98
CA GLY A 183 0.35 3.73 17.98
C GLY A 183 0.39 2.73 16.85
N THR A 184 -0.70 2.63 16.08
CA THR A 184 -0.91 1.63 15.03
C THR A 184 -0.15 2.03 13.76
N PRO A 185 0.89 1.27 13.35
CA PRO A 185 1.71 1.60 12.17
C PRO A 185 1.00 1.30 10.86
N GLU A 186 1.27 2.14 9.86
CA GLU A 186 0.90 1.94 8.45
C GLU A 186 2.15 2.11 7.56
N GLN A 187 2.16 3.00 6.59
CA GLN A 187 3.30 3.18 5.70
C GLN A 187 4.52 3.78 6.41
N THR A 188 5.69 3.19 6.14
CA THR A 188 7.02 3.63 6.62
C THR A 188 7.79 4.29 5.48
N ILE A 189 8.59 5.30 5.78
CA ILE A 189 9.55 5.91 4.85
C ILE A 189 10.81 6.34 5.62
N ALA A 190 11.98 6.40 4.96
CA ALA A 190 13.23 6.89 5.54
C ALA A 190 13.82 8.05 4.74
N ASP A 191 14.60 8.90 5.41
CA ASP A 191 15.30 10.01 4.76
C ASP A 191 16.64 9.60 4.12
N GLY A 192 17.07 8.35 4.31
CA GLY A 192 18.37 7.86 3.87
C GLY A 192 19.56 8.45 4.64
N LYS A 193 19.32 9.12 5.77
CA LYS A 193 20.33 9.81 6.61
C LYS A 193 20.25 9.38 8.08
N GLY A 194 19.48 8.35 8.37
CA GLY A 194 19.35 7.77 9.70
C GLY A 194 18.05 8.10 10.42
N THR A 195 17.09 8.73 9.75
CA THR A 195 15.75 8.96 10.30
C THR A 195 14.72 8.14 9.55
N VAL A 196 13.89 7.41 10.28
CA VAL A 196 12.73 6.68 9.78
C VAL A 196 11.47 7.35 10.29
N TYR A 197 10.51 7.54 9.40
CA TYR A 197 9.19 8.12 9.68
C TYR A 197 8.13 7.05 9.51
N GLN A 198 7.29 6.90 10.53
CA GLN A 198 6.21 5.92 10.56
C GLN A 198 4.88 6.63 10.76
N VAL A 199 3.98 6.56 9.77
CA VAL A 199 2.63 7.09 9.97
C VAL A 199 1.83 6.21 10.92
N LEU A 200 1.05 6.84 11.80
CA LEU A 200 0.20 6.20 12.79
C LEU A 200 -1.27 6.42 12.43
N GLN A 201 -2.01 5.32 12.33
CA GLN A 201 -3.41 5.28 11.92
C GLN A 201 -4.39 5.76 13.01
N ASP A 202 -3.91 5.93 14.24
CA ASP A 202 -4.74 6.29 15.38
C ASP A 202 -5.57 7.58 15.14
N ARG A 203 -6.41 7.96 16.09
CA ARG A 203 -7.20 9.20 16.05
C ARG A 203 -7.02 9.97 17.36
N PRO A 204 -6.38 11.17 17.34
CA PRO A 204 -5.70 11.76 16.19
C PRO A 204 -4.52 10.92 15.73
N GLY A 205 -4.22 10.98 14.42
CA GLY A 205 -3.06 10.34 13.83
C GLY A 205 -1.82 11.22 13.96
N GLY A 206 -0.70 10.67 13.51
CA GLY A 206 0.57 11.38 13.56
C GLY A 206 1.67 10.64 12.84
N VAL A 207 2.90 11.12 12.98
CA VAL A 207 4.10 10.48 12.48
C VAL A 207 5.06 10.26 13.64
N ALA A 208 5.46 9.00 13.88
CA ALA A 208 6.56 8.70 14.78
C ALA A 208 7.89 8.92 14.04
N VAL A 209 8.79 9.67 14.64
CA VAL A 209 10.15 9.93 14.15
C VAL A 209 11.09 8.99 14.89
N ILE A 210 11.83 8.18 14.17
CA ILE A 210 12.62 7.08 14.71
C ILE A 210 14.09 7.29 14.33
N ASP A 211 14.97 7.22 15.29
CA ASP A 211 16.40 7.12 15.04
C ASP A 211 16.75 5.69 14.61
N ALA A 212 17.21 5.53 13.37
CA ALA A 212 17.46 4.22 12.77
C ALA A 212 18.61 3.47 13.46
N LYS A 213 19.54 4.15 14.13
CA LYS A 213 20.68 3.53 14.81
C LYS A 213 20.28 2.95 16.16
N THR A 214 19.53 3.72 16.94
CA THR A 214 19.14 3.34 18.31
C THR A 214 17.81 2.62 18.39
N LEU A 215 17.01 2.61 17.30
CA LEU A 215 15.66 2.08 17.22
C LEU A 215 14.71 2.69 18.26
N LYS A 216 14.85 3.99 18.51
CA LYS A 216 14.01 4.72 19.47
C LYS A 216 13.18 5.78 18.76
N VAL A 217 11.93 5.92 19.19
CA VAL A 217 11.10 7.07 18.83
C VAL A 217 11.68 8.31 19.52
N THR A 218 12.10 9.28 18.73
CA THR A 218 12.69 10.54 19.19
C THR A 218 11.69 11.68 19.24
N ALA A 219 10.63 11.60 18.43
CA ALA A 219 9.53 12.55 18.43
C ALA A 219 8.24 11.90 17.87
N LYS A 220 7.09 12.51 18.18
CA LYS A 220 5.81 12.23 17.54
C LYS A 220 5.21 13.54 17.04
N TYR A 221 4.96 13.63 15.75
CA TYR A 221 4.34 14.78 15.11
C TYR A 221 2.86 14.50 14.89
N MET A 222 2.01 15.14 15.67
CA MET A 222 0.56 14.88 15.63
C MET A 222 -0.13 15.72 14.56
N PHE A 223 -1.15 15.16 13.94
CA PHE A 223 -1.96 15.85 12.92
C PHE A 223 -3.05 16.76 13.53
N GLY A 224 -2.92 17.16 14.76
CA GLY A 224 -3.82 17.99 15.55
C GLY A 224 -4.19 17.32 16.87
N ASP A 225 -5.13 17.91 17.58
CA ASP A 225 -5.73 17.36 18.81
C ASP A 225 -6.89 16.40 18.52
N GLU A 226 -7.55 15.89 19.57
CA GLU A 226 -8.68 14.97 19.43
C GLU A 226 -9.87 15.55 18.63
N ALA A 227 -10.05 16.87 18.64
CA ALA A 227 -11.15 17.54 17.96
C ALA A 227 -10.83 17.93 16.52
N THR A 228 -9.59 18.32 16.25
CA THR A 228 -9.15 18.92 14.98
C THR A 228 -8.17 18.06 14.20
N GLY A 229 -7.60 17.02 14.82
CA GLY A 229 -6.61 16.16 14.20
C GLY A 229 -7.19 15.19 13.19
N ASN A 230 -6.49 15.02 12.09
CA ASN A 230 -6.78 13.95 11.15
C ASN A 230 -6.38 12.58 11.73
N GLY A 231 -7.14 11.56 11.41
CA GLY A 231 -6.87 10.18 11.80
C GLY A 231 -7.03 9.22 10.64
N SER A 232 -6.85 7.93 10.90
CA SER A 232 -6.81 6.89 9.85
C SER A 232 -5.89 7.29 8.71
N CYS A 233 -4.66 7.70 9.05
CA CYS A 233 -3.64 8.09 8.08
C CYS A 233 -2.85 6.84 7.71
N ASN A 234 -2.91 6.43 6.45
CA ASN A 234 -2.32 5.18 6.00
C ASN A 234 -1.14 5.42 5.06
N GLY A 235 -1.24 6.41 4.16
CA GLY A 235 -0.17 6.74 3.23
C GLY A 235 0.82 7.75 3.81
N LEU A 236 2.12 7.56 3.54
CA LEU A 236 3.18 8.50 3.90
C LEU A 236 4.23 8.60 2.81
N ALA A 237 4.51 9.83 2.36
CA ALA A 237 5.59 10.12 1.43
C ALA A 237 6.49 11.23 1.98
N LEU A 238 7.72 11.33 1.47
CA LEU A 238 8.73 12.26 1.94
C LEU A 238 9.45 12.94 0.77
N ASP A 239 9.46 14.27 0.76
CA ASP A 239 10.49 15.04 0.08
C ASP A 239 11.71 15.19 0.98
N VAL A 240 12.75 14.40 0.69
CA VAL A 240 14.02 14.41 1.43
C VAL A 240 14.76 15.74 1.27
N LYS A 241 14.62 16.40 0.11
CA LYS A 241 15.33 17.65 -0.21
C LYS A 241 14.83 18.81 0.65
N ASN A 242 13.52 18.99 0.73
CA ASN A 242 12.91 20.08 1.49
C ASN A 242 12.50 19.67 2.91
N SER A 243 12.66 18.39 3.26
CA SER A 243 12.23 17.80 4.54
C SER A 243 10.72 17.99 4.77
N ILE A 244 9.91 17.51 3.84
CA ILE A 244 8.45 17.63 3.88
C ILE A 244 7.81 16.25 3.81
N LEU A 245 6.92 15.98 4.76
CA LEU A 245 6.10 14.78 4.82
C LEU A 245 4.71 15.06 4.24
N PHE A 246 4.20 14.09 3.49
CA PHE A 246 2.86 14.09 2.92
C PHE A 246 2.11 12.86 3.45
N ALA A 247 1.14 13.08 4.32
CA ALA A 247 0.35 12.01 4.93
C ALA A 247 -1.08 12.00 4.39
N ALA A 248 -1.47 10.89 3.77
CA ALA A 248 -2.83 10.70 3.28
C ALA A 248 -3.73 10.17 4.40
N CYS A 249 -4.65 11.00 4.85
CA CYS A 249 -5.47 10.80 6.04
C CYS A 249 -6.97 10.79 5.72
N ALA A 250 -7.73 9.98 6.47
CA ALA A 250 -9.18 10.04 6.51
C ALA A 250 -9.64 10.81 7.76
N GLY A 251 -10.73 11.56 7.63
CA GLY A 251 -11.49 12.15 8.73
C GLY A 251 -10.75 13.06 9.71
N VAL A 252 -11.48 14.05 10.21
CA VAL A 252 -11.07 14.93 11.32
C VAL A 252 -11.88 14.54 12.55
N GLY A 253 -11.26 14.65 13.74
CA GLY A 253 -11.93 14.35 15.02
C GLY A 253 -12.12 12.85 15.31
N PRO A 254 -12.87 12.52 16.35
CA PRO A 254 -13.06 11.16 16.82
C PRO A 254 -13.75 10.28 15.76
N ALA A 255 -13.42 9.00 15.77
CA ALA A 255 -14.12 8.05 14.90
C ALA A 255 -15.63 8.09 15.15
N PRO A 256 -16.46 8.09 14.12
CA PRO A 256 -17.91 7.98 14.33
C PRO A 256 -18.24 6.71 15.13
N ALA A 257 -19.14 6.83 16.09
CA ALA A 257 -19.57 5.69 16.88
C ALA A 257 -20.10 4.56 15.97
N ARG A 258 -19.84 3.31 16.33
CA ARG A 258 -20.39 2.17 15.59
C ARG A 258 -21.90 2.29 15.52
N GLY A 259 -22.47 2.29 14.31
CA GLY A 259 -23.92 2.38 14.10
C GLY A 259 -24.47 3.80 13.99
N SER A 260 -23.64 4.84 14.10
CA SER A 260 -24.11 6.20 13.78
C SER A 260 -24.45 6.31 12.27
N ALA A 261 -25.52 7.06 11.98
CA ALA A 261 -25.85 7.41 10.60
C ALA A 261 -24.65 8.10 9.92
N PRO A 262 -24.47 7.93 8.59
CA PRO A 262 -23.48 8.70 7.86
C PRO A 262 -23.65 10.19 8.15
N ALA A 263 -22.57 10.88 8.46
CA ALA A 263 -22.62 12.33 8.58
C ALA A 263 -23.16 12.93 7.28
N PRO A 264 -23.99 13.98 7.33
CA PRO A 264 -24.43 14.68 6.13
C PRO A 264 -23.18 15.12 5.34
N PRO A 265 -23.25 15.15 4.00
CA PRO A 265 -22.14 15.63 3.19
C PRO A 265 -21.78 17.06 3.63
N PRO A 266 -20.48 17.37 3.72
CA PRO A 266 -20.04 18.70 4.07
C PRO A 266 -20.62 19.72 3.06
N PRO A 267 -20.87 20.96 3.47
CA PRO A 267 -21.29 22.02 2.54
C PRO A 267 -20.34 22.12 1.35
N ALA A 268 -20.87 22.45 0.19
CA ALA A 268 -20.06 22.67 -1.01
C ALA A 268 -18.95 23.71 -0.72
N GLY A 269 -17.69 23.29 -0.94
CA GLY A 269 -16.51 24.14 -0.65
C GLY A 269 -15.89 23.98 0.75
N ALA A 270 -16.51 23.22 1.66
CA ALA A 270 -15.85 22.84 2.91
C ALA A 270 -14.75 21.80 2.63
N PRO A 271 -13.56 21.88 3.28
CA PRO A 271 -12.58 20.81 3.19
C PRO A 271 -13.25 19.50 3.63
N GLY A 272 -13.18 18.48 2.77
CA GLY A 272 -13.71 17.15 3.07
C GLY A 272 -13.05 16.58 4.33
N PRO A 273 -13.66 15.55 4.96
CA PRO A 273 -13.08 14.93 6.15
C PRO A 273 -11.73 14.25 5.87
N GLN A 274 -11.35 14.09 4.62
CA GLN A 274 -10.13 13.43 4.17
C GLN A 274 -9.16 14.47 3.63
N ALA A 275 -7.89 14.34 3.99
CA ALA A 275 -6.89 15.33 3.62
C ALA A 275 -5.52 14.71 3.36
N PHE A 276 -4.80 15.32 2.45
CA PHE A 276 -3.35 15.22 2.40
C PHE A 276 -2.79 16.23 3.39
N VAL A 277 -2.33 15.74 4.54
CA VAL A 277 -1.69 16.56 5.56
C VAL A 277 -0.23 16.72 5.19
N ILE A 278 0.20 17.95 4.96
CA ILE A 278 1.56 18.30 4.57
C ILE A 278 2.23 18.95 5.76
N MET A 279 3.39 18.41 6.18
CA MET A 279 4.07 18.89 7.37
C MET A 279 5.59 18.89 7.20
N SER A 280 6.24 19.74 7.98
CA SER A 280 7.70 19.76 8.09
C SER A 280 8.20 18.51 8.81
N ALA A 281 9.12 17.79 8.18
CA ALA A 281 9.79 16.63 8.76
C ALA A 281 10.83 17.01 9.84
N LYS A 282 11.14 18.30 10.00
CA LYS A 282 12.12 18.80 10.99
C LYS A 282 11.51 18.99 12.37
N ASP A 283 10.27 19.46 12.43
CA ASP A 283 9.63 19.89 13.66
C ASP A 283 8.14 19.52 13.78
N GLY A 284 7.59 18.85 12.76
CA GLY A 284 6.19 18.43 12.75
C GLY A 284 5.18 19.55 12.52
N LYS A 285 5.62 20.76 12.17
CA LYS A 285 4.72 21.87 11.85
C LYS A 285 3.88 21.54 10.63
N ILE A 286 2.55 21.64 10.76
CA ILE A 286 1.64 21.47 9.64
C ILE A 286 1.77 22.69 8.73
N LEU A 287 2.08 22.44 7.45
CA LEU A 287 2.27 23.45 6.41
C LEU A 287 0.97 23.67 5.61
N ALA A 288 0.26 22.58 5.32
CA ALA A 288 -1.01 22.63 4.58
C ALA A 288 -1.87 21.39 4.86
N ARG A 289 -3.17 21.52 4.57
CA ARG A 289 -4.11 20.41 4.41
C ARG A 289 -4.85 20.59 3.10
N LEU A 290 -4.63 19.69 2.16
CA LEU A 290 -5.32 19.70 0.88
C LEU A 290 -6.39 18.63 0.86
N PRO A 291 -7.57 18.90 0.27
CA PRO A 291 -8.68 17.95 0.28
C PRO A 291 -8.34 16.69 -0.55
N LEU A 292 -8.70 15.52 -0.04
CA LEU A 292 -8.73 14.26 -0.77
C LEU A 292 -10.19 13.86 -1.00
N PRO A 293 -10.59 13.52 -2.23
CA PRO A 293 -11.97 13.12 -2.53
C PRO A 293 -12.30 11.67 -2.11
N GLY A 294 -11.38 10.95 -1.45
CA GLY A 294 -11.58 9.57 -1.01
C GLY A 294 -10.53 9.12 0.00
N GLY A 295 -10.78 7.98 0.66
CA GLY A 295 -9.82 7.35 1.57
C GLY A 295 -8.64 6.73 0.80
N SER A 296 -7.44 6.87 1.35
CA SER A 296 -6.18 6.40 0.77
C SER A 296 -5.50 5.41 1.71
N ASP A 297 -4.83 4.42 1.12
CA ASP A 297 -3.94 3.51 1.85
C ASP A 297 -2.49 3.60 1.33
N GLY A 298 -2.16 4.62 0.56
CA GLY A 298 -0.79 4.80 0.09
C GLY A 298 -0.51 6.20 -0.43
N ALA A 299 0.73 6.66 -0.18
CA ALA A 299 1.27 7.89 -0.74
C ALA A 299 2.67 7.65 -1.31
N ALA A 300 3.02 8.44 -2.32
CA ALA A 300 4.35 8.45 -2.94
C ALA A 300 4.76 9.87 -3.30
N PHE A 301 6.08 10.09 -3.49
CA PHE A 301 6.61 11.38 -3.91
C PHE A 301 7.60 11.22 -5.07
N ASN A 302 7.47 12.07 -6.07
CA ASN A 302 8.40 12.16 -7.19
C ASN A 302 9.32 13.38 -7.00
N PRO A 303 10.58 13.19 -6.60
CA PRO A 303 11.51 14.30 -6.37
C PRO A 303 11.92 15.02 -7.67
N SER A 304 11.76 14.38 -8.84
CA SER A 304 12.12 14.97 -10.12
C SER A 304 11.11 16.02 -10.58
N THR A 305 9.86 15.84 -10.21
CA THR A 305 8.76 16.74 -10.59
C THR A 305 8.17 17.48 -9.39
N MET A 306 8.63 17.20 -8.17
CA MET A 306 8.11 17.77 -6.93
C MET A 306 6.60 17.56 -6.80
N GLU A 307 6.17 16.30 -6.95
CA GLU A 307 4.76 15.90 -6.92
C GLU A 307 4.54 14.77 -5.95
N ALA A 308 3.53 14.91 -5.10
CA ALA A 308 3.06 13.87 -4.21
C ALA A 308 1.78 13.23 -4.75
N PHE A 309 1.62 11.93 -4.53
CA PHE A 309 0.52 11.12 -5.04
C PHE A 309 -0.21 10.43 -3.91
N ALA A 310 -1.53 10.43 -3.96
CA ALA A 310 -2.38 9.60 -3.11
C ALA A 310 -3.41 8.85 -3.97
N THR A 311 -3.35 7.51 -3.93
CA THR A 311 -4.38 6.66 -4.56
C THR A 311 -5.56 6.48 -3.62
N LEU A 312 -6.77 6.57 -4.16
CA LEU A 312 -8.00 6.62 -3.38
C LEU A 312 -8.91 5.45 -3.70
N GLY A 313 -9.46 4.84 -2.67
CA GLY A 313 -10.30 3.65 -2.80
C GLY A 313 -11.57 3.83 -3.62
N ASN A 314 -11.97 5.05 -3.93
CA ASN A 314 -13.07 5.37 -4.84
C ASN A 314 -12.66 5.48 -6.32
N GLY A 315 -11.47 4.99 -6.66
CA GLY A 315 -11.00 4.97 -8.05
C GLY A 315 -10.40 6.28 -8.54
N LYS A 316 -9.80 7.05 -7.66
CA LYS A 316 -9.12 8.30 -8.04
C LYS A 316 -7.65 8.31 -7.59
N LEU A 317 -6.84 9.08 -8.28
CA LEU A 317 -5.49 9.46 -7.89
C LEU A 317 -5.46 10.98 -7.75
N THR A 318 -5.06 11.48 -6.58
CA THR A 318 -4.79 12.91 -6.39
C THR A 318 -3.30 13.17 -6.53
N VAL A 319 -2.96 14.15 -7.36
CA VAL A 319 -1.62 14.67 -7.58
C VAL A 319 -1.52 16.03 -6.91
N VAL A 320 -0.57 16.18 -6.02
CA VAL A 320 -0.28 17.44 -5.32
C VAL A 320 1.08 17.96 -5.78
N LYS A 321 1.11 19.18 -6.30
CA LYS A 321 2.33 19.89 -6.66
C LYS A 321 2.90 20.60 -5.46
N GLU A 322 4.18 20.41 -5.20
CA GLU A 322 4.98 21.25 -4.34
C GLU A 322 5.65 22.34 -5.18
N ASN A 323 5.07 23.55 -5.18
CA ASN A 323 5.61 24.70 -5.90
C ASN A 323 6.82 25.32 -5.16
N SER A 324 6.79 25.23 -3.84
CA SER A 324 7.89 25.59 -2.94
C SER A 324 7.71 24.89 -1.59
N PRO A 325 8.70 24.92 -0.68
CA PRO A 325 8.57 24.32 0.66
C PRO A 325 7.41 24.83 1.52
N THR A 326 6.69 25.86 1.05
CA THR A 326 5.56 26.46 1.76
C THR A 326 4.33 26.65 0.88
N SER A 327 4.36 26.19 -0.37
CA SER A 327 3.26 26.36 -1.33
C SER A 327 2.93 25.05 -2.03
N PHE A 328 1.71 24.60 -1.85
CA PHE A 328 1.21 23.31 -2.34
C PHE A 328 -0.18 23.49 -2.96
N GLU A 329 -0.47 22.75 -4.01
CA GLU A 329 -1.78 22.74 -4.66
C GLU A 329 -2.14 21.37 -5.20
N VAL A 330 -3.44 21.09 -5.31
CA VAL A 330 -3.92 19.93 -6.05
C VAL A 330 -3.78 20.24 -7.53
N GLU A 331 -2.84 19.60 -8.21
CA GLU A 331 -2.58 19.76 -9.64
C GLU A 331 -3.59 18.98 -10.48
N GLN A 332 -3.94 17.77 -10.02
CA GLN A 332 -4.84 16.89 -10.77
C GLN A 332 -5.56 15.91 -9.84
N THR A 333 -6.78 15.56 -10.20
CA THR A 333 -7.47 14.36 -9.70
C THR A 333 -7.84 13.50 -10.89
N LEU A 334 -7.12 12.41 -11.09
CA LEU A 334 -7.27 11.47 -12.21
C LEU A 334 -8.21 10.32 -11.83
N ASP A 335 -9.09 9.94 -12.74
CA ASP A 335 -9.87 8.71 -12.61
C ASP A 335 -9.01 7.47 -12.88
N THR A 336 -9.11 6.49 -11.99
CA THR A 336 -8.41 5.21 -12.05
C THR A 336 -9.40 4.06 -11.88
N MET A 337 -9.02 2.97 -11.23
CA MET A 337 -9.90 1.83 -10.97
C MET A 337 -10.49 1.89 -9.57
N ASN A 338 -11.78 1.69 -9.42
CA ASN A 338 -12.43 1.63 -8.12
C ASN A 338 -11.82 0.51 -7.25
N GLY A 339 -11.50 0.83 -6.01
CA GLY A 339 -10.78 -0.07 -5.09
C GLY A 339 -9.26 0.05 -5.12
N ALA A 340 -8.69 0.75 -6.10
CA ALA A 340 -7.26 0.99 -6.23
C ALA A 340 -6.79 2.04 -5.21
N ARG A 341 -6.35 1.61 -4.05
CA ARG A 341 -6.08 2.47 -2.87
C ARG A 341 -4.63 2.52 -2.42
N THR A 342 -3.80 1.57 -2.85
CA THR A 342 -2.37 1.51 -2.56
C THR A 342 -1.56 1.91 -3.79
N VAL A 343 -0.35 2.41 -3.58
CA VAL A 343 0.48 2.99 -4.63
C VAL A 343 1.91 2.48 -4.57
N ALA A 344 2.50 2.24 -5.73
CA ALA A 344 3.95 2.11 -5.88
C ALA A 344 4.46 3.13 -6.90
N PHE A 345 5.68 3.59 -6.70
CA PHE A 345 6.32 4.60 -7.54
C PHE A 345 7.62 4.05 -8.11
N ASP A 346 7.77 4.14 -9.44
CA ASP A 346 9.02 3.86 -10.13
C ASP A 346 9.85 5.14 -10.25
N SER A 347 10.85 5.28 -9.40
CA SER A 347 11.72 6.45 -9.36
C SER A 347 12.55 6.66 -10.63
N LYS A 348 12.72 5.62 -11.46
CA LYS A 348 13.50 5.69 -12.71
C LYS A 348 12.69 6.29 -13.86
N THR A 349 11.40 5.98 -13.95
CA THR A 349 10.54 6.43 -15.06
C THR A 349 9.50 7.46 -14.67
N GLY A 350 9.31 7.70 -13.37
CA GLY A 350 8.24 8.57 -12.85
C GLY A 350 6.84 7.93 -12.95
N ARG A 351 6.74 6.64 -13.26
CA ARG A 351 5.46 5.93 -13.36
C ARG A 351 4.93 5.55 -11.99
N ILE A 352 3.63 5.55 -11.90
CA ILE A 352 2.85 5.19 -10.71
C ILE A 352 2.09 3.92 -11.02
N PHE A 353 2.04 3.01 -10.05
CA PHE A 353 1.30 1.75 -10.15
C PHE A 353 0.30 1.66 -9.02
N THR A 354 -0.88 1.17 -9.36
CA THR A 354 -1.90 0.78 -8.40
C THR A 354 -2.62 -0.46 -8.88
N MET A 355 -3.50 -1.03 -8.07
CA MET A 355 -4.17 -2.29 -8.38
C MET A 355 -5.52 -2.40 -7.71
N ALA A 356 -6.42 -3.15 -8.30
CA ALA A 356 -7.71 -3.49 -7.70
C ALA A 356 -8.32 -4.74 -8.34
N ASP A 357 -9.30 -5.33 -7.63
CA ASP A 357 -10.27 -6.26 -8.19
C ASP A 357 -11.57 -5.52 -8.53
N GLU A 358 -12.24 -5.90 -9.60
CA GLU A 358 -13.66 -5.61 -9.76
C GLU A 358 -14.45 -6.29 -8.66
N ARG A 359 -15.50 -5.62 -8.16
CA ARG A 359 -16.30 -6.17 -7.07
C ARG A 359 -17.76 -6.23 -7.43
N MET A 360 -18.39 -7.33 -7.05
CA MET A 360 -19.84 -7.46 -7.09
C MET A 360 -20.49 -6.51 -6.07
N PRO A 361 -21.76 -6.18 -6.23
CA PRO A 361 -22.50 -5.47 -5.18
C PRO A 361 -22.35 -6.19 -3.83
N ALA A 362 -22.23 -5.41 -2.76
CA ALA A 362 -22.20 -5.97 -1.42
C ALA A 362 -23.53 -6.69 -1.14
N PRO A 363 -23.54 -7.88 -0.53
CA PRO A 363 -24.78 -8.51 -0.10
C PRO A 363 -25.48 -7.59 0.91
N PRO A 364 -26.83 -7.60 0.95
CA PRO A 364 -27.56 -6.84 1.94
C PRO A 364 -27.12 -7.29 3.36
N PRO A 365 -27.02 -6.35 4.31
CA PRO A 365 -26.64 -6.70 5.67
C PRO A 365 -27.69 -7.67 6.27
N PRO A 366 -27.27 -8.62 7.11
CA PRO A 366 -28.20 -9.53 7.79
C PRO A 366 -29.25 -8.73 8.56
N PRO A 367 -30.49 -9.22 8.67
CA PRO A 367 -31.52 -8.56 9.47
C PRO A 367 -31.02 -8.30 10.90
N GLY A 368 -31.15 -7.06 11.39
CA GLY A 368 -30.69 -6.66 12.71
C GLY A 368 -29.20 -6.30 12.82
N ALA A 369 -28.45 -6.36 11.74
CA ALA A 369 -27.08 -5.85 11.77
C ALA A 369 -27.07 -4.32 11.95
N PRO A 370 -26.19 -3.76 12.81
CA PRO A 370 -26.05 -2.31 12.95
C PRO A 370 -25.76 -1.68 11.59
N ALA A 371 -26.39 -0.56 11.28
CA ALA A 371 -26.06 0.23 10.11
C ALA A 371 -24.58 0.66 10.22
N GLY A 372 -23.71 0.05 9.44
CA GLY A 372 -22.30 0.37 9.45
C GLY A 372 -21.54 -0.52 8.47
N ARG A 373 -20.61 0.06 7.76
CA ARG A 373 -19.73 -0.49 6.72
C ARG A 373 -20.38 -1.65 5.97
N GLY A 374 -21.15 -1.33 4.95
CA GLY A 374 -21.48 -2.33 3.95
C GLY A 374 -20.17 -3.01 3.55
N GLY A 375 -20.06 -4.32 3.81
CA GLY A 375 -18.88 -5.07 3.44
C GLY A 375 -18.61 -4.83 1.96
N ARG A 376 -17.35 -4.77 1.56
CA ARG A 376 -17.02 -4.78 0.12
C ARG A 376 -17.63 -6.05 -0.45
N GLY A 377 -18.34 -5.96 -1.55
CA GLY A 377 -18.82 -7.15 -2.27
C GLY A 377 -17.65 -8.08 -2.63
N PRO A 378 -17.92 -9.36 -2.88
CA PRO A 378 -16.88 -10.30 -3.26
C PRO A 378 -16.18 -9.85 -4.56
N ALA A 379 -14.90 -10.17 -4.68
CA ALA A 379 -14.17 -9.91 -5.91
C ALA A 379 -14.77 -10.72 -7.07
N VAL A 380 -14.80 -10.12 -8.25
CA VAL A 380 -15.14 -10.84 -9.48
C VAL A 380 -13.95 -11.74 -9.83
N PRO A 381 -14.12 -13.07 -9.94
CA PRO A 381 -13.03 -13.97 -10.24
C PRO A 381 -12.24 -13.57 -11.48
N GLY A 382 -10.92 -13.62 -11.40
CA GLY A 382 -10.02 -13.27 -12.50
C GLY A 382 -10.02 -11.78 -12.88
N SER A 383 -10.58 -10.88 -12.07
CA SER A 383 -10.66 -9.45 -12.40
C SER A 383 -9.46 -8.64 -11.95
N PHE A 384 -8.55 -9.21 -11.19
CA PHE A 384 -7.44 -8.47 -10.62
C PHE A 384 -6.63 -7.76 -11.71
N THR A 385 -6.52 -6.44 -11.56
CA THR A 385 -5.97 -5.55 -12.58
C THR A 385 -4.90 -4.66 -11.97
N ILE A 386 -3.79 -4.54 -12.67
CA ILE A 386 -2.72 -3.57 -12.40
C ILE A 386 -2.93 -2.37 -13.32
N VAL A 387 -2.84 -1.16 -12.76
CA VAL A 387 -2.97 0.11 -13.48
C VAL A 387 -1.63 0.82 -13.44
N MET A 388 -1.09 1.16 -14.60
CA MET A 388 0.12 1.97 -14.79
C MET A 388 -0.29 3.37 -15.20
N ILE A 389 0.23 4.38 -14.50
CA ILE A 389 -0.10 5.79 -14.68
C ILE A 389 1.20 6.57 -14.92
N GLY A 390 1.15 7.60 -15.75
CA GLY A 390 2.27 8.48 -16.03
C GLY A 390 1.88 9.67 -16.88
N LYS A 391 2.86 10.54 -17.16
CA LYS A 391 2.69 11.72 -18.04
C LYS A 391 2.72 11.33 -19.51
#